data_065b837574375e6b5610580d0b4a35c7
#
_entry.id   065b837574375e6b5610580d0b4a35c7
#
_cell.length_a   1.000
_cell.length_b   1.000
_cell.length_c   1.000
_cell.angle_alpha   90.00
_cell.angle_beta   90.00
_cell.angle_gamma   90.00
#
_symmetry.space_group_name_H-M   'P 1'
#
loop_
_entity.id
_entity.type
_entity.pdbx_description
1 polymer ?
#
loop_
_entity_poly.entity_id
_entity_poly.type
_entity_poly.pdbx_seq_one_letter_code
_entity_poly.pdbx_strand_id
1 'polypeptide(L)'
;RHDAHDVNDDAAATITCNLPANVQYAEDTVTGNPVSNKFTGSDAIDGVSLDGSDSNQNITYMTRADFAGTFPKTNTPSRAMTDNVKALNLYTADMADGYINEADEAITTGAKNGLKIEDNGKTTDLGFQLGADFNDPQWDALLDELTVNEMENMYINAYGGLAELKSVGKIKSKDADGPSQIGGFTGMGAGTGFPNSSTLAQTWNGELAQEEGRTIGTQALQNGYTGWYAPATNMHRSPFNGRNYEYYSEDSLLSGVICGNTVHGANDAGVYTYVKHFICNDGESGIYRDSVYTWMTEQALREIYLRPFQMLVEDYDAVGLMSSYNRIGAVWAGGSEALLTGILRGEWGFDGA
;
A
#
# COMPACT_ATOMS: atom_id res chain seq x y z
N ARG A 1 -28.81 -17.16 5.17
CA ARG A 1 -28.38 -18.46 4.65
C ARG A 1 -28.01 -19.36 5.81
N HIS A 2 -28.55 -20.59 5.86
CA HIS A 2 -28.33 -21.52 6.97
C HIS A 2 -27.01 -22.24 6.85
N ASP A 3 -26.61 -22.62 5.63
CA ASP A 3 -25.32 -23.25 5.34
C ASP A 3 -24.62 -22.49 4.23
N ALA A 4 -23.41 -22.00 4.52
CA ALA A 4 -22.60 -21.27 3.57
C ALA A 4 -22.10 -22.13 2.40
N HIS A 5 -22.09 -23.44 2.57
CA HIS A 5 -21.61 -24.42 1.57
C HIS A 5 -22.74 -24.97 0.70
N ASP A 6 -24.01 -24.87 1.14
CA ASP A 6 -25.14 -25.32 0.35
C ASP A 6 -25.74 -24.14 -0.44
N VAL A 7 -25.44 -24.14 -1.73
CA VAL A 7 -25.96 -23.11 -2.66
C VAL A 7 -27.45 -23.22 -2.90
N ASN A 8 -28.06 -24.36 -2.54
CA ASN A 8 -29.49 -24.62 -2.68
C ASN A 8 -30.27 -24.39 -1.37
N ASP A 9 -29.58 -24.05 -0.28
CA ASP A 9 -30.25 -23.74 0.97
C ASP A 9 -31.09 -22.45 0.84
N ASP A 10 -32.29 -22.48 1.36
CA ASP A 10 -33.18 -21.30 1.35
C ASP A 10 -32.52 -20.13 2.07
N ALA A 11 -32.37 -19.04 1.38
CA ALA A 11 -31.75 -17.85 1.95
C ALA A 11 -32.69 -17.21 3.00
N ALA A 12 -32.14 -16.91 4.17
CA ALA A 12 -32.87 -16.17 5.21
C ALA A 12 -33.21 -14.73 4.77
N ALA A 13 -32.42 -14.17 3.85
CA ALA A 13 -32.68 -12.88 3.20
C ALA A 13 -32.15 -12.91 1.76
N THR A 14 -32.90 -12.29 0.86
CA THR A 14 -32.49 -12.10 -0.54
C THR A 14 -32.45 -10.62 -0.85
N ILE A 15 -31.32 -10.14 -1.36
CA ILE A 15 -31.16 -8.78 -1.88
C ILE A 15 -30.97 -8.90 -3.38
N THR A 16 -31.81 -8.21 -4.15
CA THR A 16 -31.69 -8.12 -5.60
C THR A 16 -31.01 -6.81 -5.96
N CYS A 17 -29.82 -6.90 -6.55
CA CYS A 17 -29.09 -5.76 -7.08
C CYS A 17 -29.24 -5.74 -8.61
N ASN A 18 -29.78 -4.66 -9.15
CA ASN A 18 -29.82 -4.43 -10.59
C ASN A 18 -28.70 -3.47 -10.95
N LEU A 19 -27.66 -3.98 -11.58
CA LEU A 19 -26.59 -3.16 -12.12
C LEU A 19 -26.90 -2.81 -13.57
N PRO A 20 -26.95 -1.52 -13.93
CA PRO A 20 -27.07 -1.14 -15.33
C PRO A 20 -25.82 -1.61 -16.10
N ALA A 21 -26.02 -2.07 -17.34
CA ALA A 21 -24.93 -2.42 -18.22
C ALA A 21 -24.11 -1.17 -18.55
N ASN A 22 -22.79 -1.32 -18.61
CA ASN A 22 -21.86 -0.25 -19.04
C ASN A 22 -21.85 0.99 -18.13
N VAL A 23 -21.81 0.81 -16.82
CA VAL A 23 -21.51 1.91 -15.91
C VAL A 23 -20.02 2.23 -16.01
N GLN A 24 -19.69 3.46 -16.35
CA GLN A 24 -18.35 4.02 -16.27
C GLN A 24 -18.30 5.06 -15.17
N TYR A 25 -17.30 4.96 -14.32
CA TYR A 25 -17.00 5.98 -13.33
C TYR A 25 -15.96 6.92 -13.94
N ALA A 26 -16.35 8.14 -14.24
CA ALA A 26 -15.46 9.17 -14.79
C ALA A 26 -14.74 9.95 -13.69
N GLU A 27 -15.26 9.89 -12.47
CA GLU A 27 -14.75 10.61 -11.31
C GLU A 27 -14.81 9.67 -10.09
N ASP A 28 -13.85 9.82 -9.19
CA ASP A 28 -13.89 9.18 -7.89
C ASP A 28 -15.04 9.76 -7.05
N THR A 29 -15.78 8.91 -6.35
CA THR A 29 -17.01 9.31 -5.66
C THR A 29 -16.76 10.06 -4.35
N VAL A 30 -15.56 9.97 -3.79
CA VAL A 30 -15.17 10.64 -2.54
C VAL A 30 -14.42 11.92 -2.83
N THR A 31 -13.40 11.84 -3.67
CA THR A 31 -12.55 12.98 -3.99
C THR A 31 -13.06 13.87 -5.10
N GLY A 32 -13.88 13.34 -6.02
CA GLY A 32 -14.31 14.02 -7.23
C GLY A 32 -13.20 14.10 -8.30
N ASN A 33 -12.06 13.48 -8.08
CA ASN A 33 -10.96 13.50 -9.03
C ASN A 33 -11.26 12.63 -10.25
N PRO A 34 -10.75 13.02 -11.45
CA PRO A 34 -10.98 12.25 -12.66
C PRO A 34 -10.38 10.85 -12.59
N VAL A 35 -11.18 9.84 -12.94
CA VAL A 35 -10.76 8.44 -13.06
C VAL A 35 -10.56 8.06 -14.52
N SER A 36 -9.44 7.44 -14.82
CA SER A 36 -9.14 6.94 -16.17
C SER A 36 -8.26 5.69 -16.11
N ASN A 37 -8.20 4.94 -17.22
CA ASN A 37 -7.24 3.84 -17.32
C ASN A 37 -5.81 4.37 -17.21
N LYS A 38 -5.03 3.83 -16.29
CA LYS A 38 -3.65 4.22 -16.03
C LYS A 38 -2.63 3.22 -16.58
N PHE A 39 -3.03 1.97 -16.74
CA PHE A 39 -2.12 0.89 -17.11
C PHE A 39 -2.12 0.64 -18.62
N THR A 40 -1.42 1.50 -19.35
CA THR A 40 -1.32 1.47 -20.81
C THR A 40 0.13 1.50 -21.28
N GLY A 41 0.42 1.09 -22.49
CA GLY A 41 1.78 1.11 -23.06
C GLY A 41 2.74 0.22 -22.26
N SER A 42 3.85 0.78 -21.81
CA SER A 42 4.86 0.07 -21.00
C SER A 42 4.37 -0.29 -19.59
N ASP A 43 3.37 0.42 -19.11
CA ASP A 43 2.76 0.19 -17.79
C ASP A 43 1.60 -0.81 -17.85
N ALA A 44 1.29 -1.37 -19.02
CA ALA A 44 0.23 -2.35 -19.18
C ALA A 44 0.43 -3.55 -18.25
N ILE A 45 -0.66 -3.97 -17.63
CA ILE A 45 -0.68 -5.06 -16.64
C ILE A 45 -1.40 -6.31 -17.12
N ASP A 46 -2.05 -6.24 -18.28
CA ASP A 46 -2.53 -7.42 -18.97
C ASP A 46 -1.47 -7.93 -19.95
N GLY A 47 -1.30 -9.26 -20.02
CA GLY A 47 -0.24 -9.84 -20.83
C GLY A 47 -0.42 -9.62 -22.34
N VAL A 48 -1.63 -9.30 -22.79
CA VAL A 48 -1.92 -9.06 -24.22
C VAL A 48 -1.36 -7.73 -24.65
N SER A 49 -1.66 -6.68 -23.91
CA SER A 49 -1.26 -5.31 -24.24
C SER A 49 0.25 -5.13 -24.25
N LEU A 50 0.94 -5.83 -23.37
CA LEU A 50 2.39 -5.68 -23.21
C LEU A 50 3.19 -6.51 -24.23
N ASP A 51 2.78 -7.74 -24.44
CA ASP A 51 3.53 -8.72 -25.28
C ASP A 51 3.07 -8.79 -26.74
N GLY A 52 1.98 -8.15 -27.08
CA GLY A 52 1.35 -8.27 -28.38
C GLY A 52 0.49 -9.53 -28.52
N SER A 53 0.04 -9.83 -29.73
CA SER A 53 -1.02 -10.81 -29.98
C SER A 53 -0.73 -12.27 -29.61
N ASP A 54 0.53 -12.65 -29.50
CA ASP A 54 0.89 -14.05 -29.29
C ASP A 54 1.05 -14.45 -27.83
N SER A 55 1.24 -13.51 -26.97
CA SER A 55 1.62 -13.75 -25.59
C SER A 55 0.47 -14.12 -24.68
N ASN A 56 -0.71 -13.66 -25.01
CA ASN A 56 -1.91 -13.94 -24.23
C ASN A 56 -2.25 -15.44 -24.15
N GLN A 57 -1.84 -16.23 -25.13
CA GLN A 57 -2.01 -17.68 -25.12
C GLN A 57 -1.27 -18.37 -23.96
N ASN A 58 -0.38 -17.65 -23.31
CA ASN A 58 0.46 -18.18 -22.25
C ASN A 58 0.11 -17.64 -20.85
N ILE A 59 -0.82 -16.69 -20.71
CA ILE A 59 -1.30 -16.22 -19.43
C ILE A 59 -2.70 -16.75 -19.19
N THR A 60 -2.84 -17.60 -18.19
CA THR A 60 -4.14 -18.09 -17.75
C THR A 60 -4.52 -17.32 -16.48
N TYR A 61 -5.49 -16.42 -16.64
CA TYR A 61 -6.04 -15.73 -15.48
C TYR A 61 -6.87 -16.70 -14.64
N MET A 62 -6.67 -16.68 -13.33
CA MET A 62 -7.50 -17.44 -12.42
C MET A 62 -8.92 -16.87 -12.44
N THR A 63 -9.91 -17.73 -12.58
CA THR A 63 -11.32 -17.32 -12.64
C THR A 63 -12.22 -18.21 -11.80
N ARG A 64 -13.21 -17.62 -11.15
CA ARG A 64 -14.25 -18.36 -10.45
C ARG A 64 -15.17 -19.16 -11.37
N ALA A 65 -15.22 -18.81 -12.65
CA ALA A 65 -15.98 -19.57 -13.64
C ALA A 65 -15.37 -20.95 -13.93
N ASP A 66 -14.06 -21.09 -13.75
CA ASP A 66 -13.32 -22.34 -13.98
C ASP A 66 -12.14 -22.48 -13.01
N PHE A 67 -12.41 -22.55 -11.73
CA PHE A 67 -11.37 -22.77 -10.73
C PHE A 67 -10.56 -24.06 -11.00
N ALA A 68 -11.22 -25.14 -11.40
CA ALA A 68 -10.57 -26.41 -11.63
C ALA A 68 -9.53 -26.36 -12.75
N GLY A 69 -9.78 -25.54 -13.79
CA GLY A 69 -8.87 -25.36 -14.93
C GLY A 69 -7.84 -24.26 -14.73
N THR A 70 -8.17 -23.22 -13.96
CA THR A 70 -7.33 -22.01 -13.84
C THR A 70 -6.61 -21.88 -12.51
N PHE A 71 -6.97 -22.68 -11.50
CA PHE A 71 -6.31 -22.66 -10.19
C PHE A 71 -4.84 -23.15 -10.29
N PRO A 72 -3.89 -22.46 -9.67
CA PRO A 72 -2.49 -22.86 -9.71
C PRO A 72 -2.29 -24.23 -9.04
N LYS A 73 -1.61 -25.14 -9.74
CA LYS A 73 -1.33 -26.51 -9.27
C LYS A 73 -0.05 -26.62 -8.46
N THR A 74 0.75 -25.57 -8.44
CA THR A 74 2.02 -25.52 -7.72
C THR A 74 2.15 -24.16 -7.03
N ASN A 75 2.94 -24.10 -5.97
CA ASN A 75 3.27 -22.85 -5.28
C ASN A 75 4.35 -22.03 -6.00
N THR A 76 4.93 -22.55 -7.05
CA THR A 76 6.00 -21.91 -7.80
C THR A 76 5.74 -21.98 -9.31
N PRO A 77 4.59 -21.47 -9.79
CA PRO A 77 4.37 -21.39 -11.20
C PRO A 77 5.41 -20.45 -11.80
N SER A 78 6.17 -20.94 -12.75
CA SER A 78 7.14 -20.12 -13.47
C SER A 78 6.83 -20.12 -14.96
N ARG A 79 7.12 -19.02 -15.60
CA ARG A 79 6.98 -18.83 -17.02
C ARG A 79 8.21 -18.10 -17.55
N ALA A 80 8.65 -18.47 -18.72
CA ALA A 80 9.73 -17.75 -19.39
C ALA A 80 9.26 -16.31 -19.70
N MET A 81 10.08 -15.35 -19.32
CA MET A 81 9.84 -13.96 -19.64
C MET A 81 9.99 -13.73 -21.15
N THR A 82 9.05 -13.04 -21.74
CA THR A 82 9.14 -12.65 -23.16
C THR A 82 10.24 -11.62 -23.37
N ASP A 83 10.68 -11.45 -24.61
CA ASP A 83 11.75 -10.50 -24.92
C ASP A 83 11.30 -9.05 -24.69
N ASN A 84 10.02 -8.73 -24.90
CA ASN A 84 9.45 -7.42 -24.61
C ASN A 84 9.51 -7.12 -23.10
N VAL A 85 9.09 -8.05 -22.25
CA VAL A 85 9.15 -7.87 -20.78
C VAL A 85 10.60 -7.80 -20.31
N LYS A 86 11.51 -8.59 -20.91
CA LYS A 86 12.96 -8.48 -20.60
C LYS A 86 13.49 -7.10 -20.94
N ALA A 87 13.16 -6.56 -22.10
CA ALA A 87 13.62 -5.25 -22.52
C ALA A 87 13.20 -4.13 -21.57
N LEU A 88 11.96 -4.19 -21.04
CA LEU A 88 11.46 -3.24 -20.05
C LEU A 88 12.17 -3.33 -18.68
N ASN A 89 12.81 -4.45 -18.38
CA ASN A 89 13.52 -4.67 -17.12
C ASN A 89 15.04 -4.57 -17.23
N LEU A 90 15.56 -4.27 -18.42
CA LEU A 90 17.00 -4.06 -18.61
C LEU A 90 17.36 -2.62 -18.30
N TYR A 91 18.28 -2.46 -17.35
CA TYR A 91 18.92 -1.17 -17.14
C TYR A 91 19.94 -0.92 -18.26
N THR A 92 19.84 0.23 -18.89
CA THR A 92 20.80 0.69 -19.89
C THR A 92 21.52 1.95 -19.39
N ALA A 93 22.74 2.20 -19.87
CA ALA A 93 23.49 3.39 -19.48
C ALA A 93 22.73 4.70 -19.78
N ASP A 94 22.01 4.72 -20.90
CA ASP A 94 21.21 5.88 -21.30
C ASP A 94 20.09 6.23 -20.29
N MET A 95 19.65 5.27 -19.49
CA MET A 95 18.70 5.52 -18.41
C MET A 95 19.35 6.29 -17.24
N ALA A 96 20.64 6.14 -17.04
CA ALA A 96 21.36 6.88 -16.02
C ALA A 96 21.51 8.36 -16.40
N ASP A 97 21.72 8.65 -17.67
CA ASP A 97 21.95 10.01 -18.15
C ASP A 97 20.73 10.93 -17.96
N GLY A 98 19.52 10.34 -17.89
CA GLY A 98 18.29 11.08 -17.61
C GLY A 98 18.05 11.39 -16.13
N TYR A 99 18.75 10.70 -15.21
CA TYR A 99 18.59 10.87 -13.76
C TYR A 99 19.70 11.68 -13.11
N ILE A 100 20.86 11.74 -13.75
CA ILE A 100 21.95 12.62 -13.32
C ILE A 100 21.68 13.96 -13.97
N ASN A 101 20.90 14.78 -13.30
CA ASN A 101 20.76 16.16 -13.71
C ASN A 101 22.09 16.85 -13.35
N GLU A 102 23.00 16.92 -14.27
CA GLU A 102 24.20 17.77 -14.15
C GLU A 102 23.86 19.24 -14.22
N ALA A 103 22.61 19.56 -14.54
CA ALA A 103 22.15 20.93 -14.65
C ALA A 103 21.98 21.51 -13.24
N ASP A 104 22.95 22.20 -12.78
CA ASP A 104 22.86 23.60 -12.44
C ASP A 104 21.80 24.03 -11.38
N GLU A 105 20.96 23.15 -10.88
CA GLU A 105 20.10 23.42 -9.74
C GLU A 105 20.87 23.07 -8.45
N ALA A 106 21.75 23.96 -8.07
CA ALA A 106 22.36 23.90 -6.74
C ALA A 106 21.24 23.98 -5.71
N ILE A 107 21.00 22.86 -5.02
CA ILE A 107 20.07 22.86 -3.88
C ILE A 107 20.59 23.80 -2.82
N THR A 108 19.76 24.70 -2.34
CA THR A 108 20.06 25.51 -1.17
C THR A 108 20.04 24.60 0.07
N THR A 109 21.04 24.69 0.90
CA THR A 109 21.15 23.89 2.12
C THR A 109 21.69 24.72 3.27
N GLY A 110 21.25 24.41 4.50
CA GLY A 110 21.75 25.03 5.71
C GLY A 110 21.39 26.50 5.86
N ALA A 111 20.32 26.94 5.22
CA ALA A 111 19.73 28.27 5.45
C ALA A 111 19.42 28.46 6.95
N LYS A 112 19.25 29.70 7.35
CA LYS A 112 18.93 30.05 8.74
C LYS A 112 17.71 30.96 8.77
N ASN A 113 16.63 30.48 8.18
CA ASN A 113 15.34 31.19 8.18
C ASN A 113 14.63 31.11 9.53
N GLY A 114 15.06 30.17 10.39
CA GLY A 114 14.47 29.94 11.71
C GLY A 114 13.12 29.24 11.67
N LEU A 115 12.79 28.61 10.54
CA LEU A 115 11.53 27.90 10.36
C LEU A 115 11.60 26.52 11.01
N LYS A 116 10.54 26.15 11.73
CA LYS A 116 10.44 24.83 12.38
C LYS A 116 9.04 24.28 12.28
N ILE A 117 8.95 23.01 11.96
CA ILE A 117 7.69 22.26 11.96
C ILE A 117 7.36 21.66 13.34
N GLU A 118 8.39 21.45 14.18
CA GLU A 118 8.24 20.98 15.55
C GLU A 118 9.13 21.80 16.51
N ASP A 119 8.66 22.04 17.70
CA ASP A 119 9.43 22.61 18.81
C ASP A 119 9.15 21.82 20.08
N ASN A 120 10.20 21.27 20.69
CA ASN A 120 10.12 20.43 21.90
C ASN A 120 9.10 19.28 21.78
N GLY A 121 9.01 18.65 20.59
CA GLY A 121 8.12 17.53 20.31
C GLY A 121 6.66 17.90 20.11
N LYS A 122 6.38 19.18 19.84
CA LYS A 122 5.04 19.66 19.48
C LYS A 122 5.07 20.29 18.10
N THR A 123 4.07 19.97 17.29
CA THR A 123 3.89 20.62 16.00
C THR A 123 3.67 22.12 16.18
N THR A 124 4.41 22.91 15.43
CA THR A 124 4.29 24.37 15.41
C THR A 124 3.10 24.83 14.57
N ASP A 125 2.74 26.11 14.64
CA ASP A 125 1.73 26.69 13.76
C ASP A 125 2.11 26.50 12.29
N LEU A 126 3.40 26.66 11.94
CA LEU A 126 3.92 26.39 10.60
C LEU A 126 3.74 24.92 10.21
N GLY A 127 4.03 23.99 11.11
CA GLY A 127 3.85 22.54 10.87
C GLY A 127 2.39 22.19 10.59
N PHE A 128 1.45 22.81 11.29
CA PHE A 128 0.02 22.65 11.02
C PHE A 128 -0.40 23.34 9.71
N GLN A 129 0.13 24.51 9.41
CA GLN A 129 -0.19 25.25 8.19
C GLN A 129 0.27 24.53 6.93
N LEU A 130 1.52 24.03 6.94
CA LEU A 130 2.06 23.29 5.81
C LEU A 130 1.30 21.97 5.61
N GLY A 131 1.10 21.20 6.67
CA GLY A 131 0.31 19.97 6.63
C GLY A 131 0.58 19.14 5.38
N ALA A 132 -0.48 18.86 4.63
CA ALA A 132 -0.45 18.16 3.36
C ALA A 132 -0.45 19.08 2.11
N ASP A 133 -0.43 20.39 2.28
CA ASP A 133 -0.34 21.31 1.14
C ASP A 133 1.11 21.39 0.62
N PHE A 134 1.46 20.47 -0.24
CA PHE A 134 2.79 20.41 -0.88
C PHE A 134 3.09 21.56 -1.85
N ASN A 135 2.08 22.39 -2.17
CA ASN A 135 2.25 23.57 -3.03
C ASN A 135 2.46 24.86 -2.24
N ASP A 136 2.43 24.81 -0.91
CA ASP A 136 2.73 26.00 -0.11
C ASP A 136 4.20 26.39 -0.32
N PRO A 137 4.47 27.64 -0.78
CA PRO A 137 5.83 28.10 -1.07
C PRO A 137 6.75 28.16 0.17
N GLN A 138 6.22 28.05 1.37
CA GLN A 138 7.02 27.97 2.57
C GLN A 138 7.75 26.63 2.72
N TRP A 139 7.33 25.57 1.98
CA TRP A 139 8.08 24.33 1.92
C TRP A 139 9.50 24.53 1.41
N ASP A 140 9.69 25.33 0.36
CA ASP A 140 11.03 25.59 -0.19
C ASP A 140 11.92 26.25 0.86
N ALA A 141 11.43 27.29 1.52
CA ALA A 141 12.17 27.97 2.57
C ALA A 141 12.47 27.10 3.80
N LEU A 142 11.59 26.14 4.13
CA LEU A 142 11.80 25.17 5.19
C LEU A 142 12.84 24.13 4.79
N LEU A 143 12.73 23.59 3.58
CA LEU A 143 13.66 22.57 3.05
C LEU A 143 15.07 23.12 2.89
N ASP A 144 15.21 24.39 2.54
CA ASP A 144 16.49 25.09 2.45
C ASP A 144 17.28 25.08 3.79
N GLU A 145 16.60 24.92 4.92
CA GLU A 145 17.27 24.82 6.23
C GLU A 145 17.97 23.48 6.45
N LEU A 146 17.58 22.43 5.72
CA LEU A 146 18.19 21.12 5.87
C LEU A 146 19.65 21.14 5.46
N THR A 147 20.47 20.50 6.25
CA THR A 147 21.86 20.26 5.89
C THR A 147 22.00 18.99 5.04
N VAL A 148 23.03 18.92 4.21
CA VAL A 148 23.34 17.70 3.44
C VAL A 148 23.37 16.46 4.34
N ASN A 149 24.01 16.57 5.50
CA ASN A 149 24.10 15.47 6.46
C ASN A 149 22.72 15.03 7.00
N GLU A 150 21.79 15.96 7.19
CA GLU A 150 20.41 15.59 7.60
C GLU A 150 19.67 14.88 6.47
N MET A 151 19.80 15.35 5.23
CA MET A 151 19.22 14.70 4.05
C MET A 151 19.79 13.28 3.86
N GLU A 152 21.11 13.12 3.94
CA GLU A 152 21.76 11.80 3.89
C GLU A 152 21.24 10.87 4.99
N ASN A 153 21.09 11.37 6.22
CA ASN A 153 20.57 10.58 7.34
C ASN A 153 19.12 10.15 7.15
N MET A 154 18.30 10.93 6.46
CA MET A 154 16.94 10.51 6.13
C MET A 154 16.93 9.25 5.27
N TYR A 155 17.83 9.13 4.30
CA TYR A 155 17.91 7.95 3.44
C TYR A 155 18.57 6.76 4.14
N ILE A 156 19.67 6.98 4.84
CA ILE A 156 20.48 5.90 5.47
C ILE A 156 19.72 5.27 6.65
N ASN A 157 18.96 6.06 7.40
CA ASN A 157 18.30 5.66 8.64
C ASN A 157 16.77 5.64 8.53
N ALA A 158 16.21 5.50 7.34
CA ALA A 158 14.77 5.48 7.12
C ALA A 158 14.08 4.19 7.60
N TYR A 159 14.84 3.12 7.86
CA TYR A 159 14.28 1.86 8.34
C TYR A 159 14.09 1.87 9.86
N GLY A 160 12.87 1.55 10.30
CA GLY A 160 12.51 1.52 11.73
C GLY A 160 12.23 2.90 12.32
N GLY A 161 11.91 3.87 11.49
CA GLY A 161 11.59 5.25 11.85
C GLY A 161 12.40 6.27 11.05
N LEU A 162 12.13 7.55 11.28
CA LEU A 162 12.80 8.65 10.60
C LEU A 162 13.83 9.31 11.52
N ALA A 163 14.94 9.78 10.93
CA ALA A 163 15.97 10.51 11.64
C ALA A 163 15.44 11.83 12.23
N GLU A 164 16.14 12.31 13.26
CA GLU A 164 15.97 13.66 13.77
C GLU A 164 16.49 14.67 12.74
N LEU A 165 15.74 15.75 12.49
CA LEU A 165 16.14 16.87 11.65
C LEU A 165 16.17 18.14 12.50
N LYS A 166 17.31 18.46 13.06
CA LYS A 166 17.47 19.54 14.06
C LYS A 166 17.22 20.92 13.50
N SER A 167 17.59 21.13 12.25
CA SER A 167 17.42 22.43 11.57
C SER A 167 15.95 22.83 11.51
N VAL A 168 15.03 21.89 11.28
CA VAL A 168 13.59 22.15 11.22
C VAL A 168 12.83 21.68 12.46
N GLY A 169 13.53 21.24 13.49
CA GLY A 169 12.98 20.85 14.78
C GLY A 169 12.36 19.46 14.85
N LYS A 170 12.33 18.71 13.73
CA LYS A 170 11.72 17.38 13.68
C LYS A 170 12.43 16.40 14.60
N ILE A 171 11.67 15.81 15.52
CA ILE A 171 12.20 14.76 16.42
C ILE A 171 12.34 13.41 15.68
N LYS A 172 13.17 12.54 16.24
CA LYS A 172 13.29 11.17 15.76
C LYS A 172 11.99 10.41 15.99
N SER A 173 11.52 9.70 14.95
CA SER A 173 10.47 8.70 15.11
C SER A 173 11.04 7.29 15.24
N LYS A 174 10.22 6.35 15.71
CA LYS A 174 10.57 4.95 15.84
C LYS A 174 9.36 4.10 15.49
N ASP A 175 9.53 3.16 14.58
CA ASP A 175 8.46 2.33 14.08
C ASP A 175 8.70 0.86 14.44
N ALA A 176 7.62 0.12 14.61
CA ALA A 176 7.65 -1.31 14.91
C ALA A 176 6.91 -2.12 13.84
N ASP A 177 7.34 -3.35 13.65
CA ASP A 177 6.65 -4.31 12.81
C ASP A 177 5.70 -5.20 13.64
N GLY A 178 4.98 -6.09 12.97
CA GLY A 178 4.12 -7.10 13.57
C GLY A 178 2.66 -6.99 13.09
N PRO A 179 2.09 -8.07 12.53
CA PRO A 179 0.75 -8.00 11.90
C PRO A 179 -0.39 -7.86 12.91
N SER A 180 -0.27 -8.43 14.11
CA SER A 180 -1.32 -8.42 15.15
C SER A 180 -0.74 -8.15 16.53
N GLN A 181 0.31 -7.35 16.60
CA GLN A 181 0.99 -6.94 17.83
C GLN A 181 2.04 -5.88 17.52
N ILE A 182 2.56 -5.21 18.53
CA ILE A 182 3.83 -4.52 18.44
C ILE A 182 4.94 -5.52 18.76
N GLY A 183 5.82 -5.73 17.79
CA GLY A 183 6.89 -6.70 17.93
C GLY A 183 7.52 -7.09 16.60
N GLY A 184 7.77 -8.38 16.43
CA GLY A 184 8.35 -8.91 15.20
C GLY A 184 9.77 -8.45 14.99
N PHE A 185 10.08 -8.06 13.75
CA PHE A 185 11.44 -7.84 13.30
C PHE A 185 12.16 -6.67 13.98
N THR A 186 11.44 -5.58 14.26
CA THR A 186 12.02 -4.36 14.83
C THR A 186 11.73 -4.13 16.30
N GLY A 187 10.73 -4.81 16.86
CA GLY A 187 10.28 -4.61 18.21
C GLY A 187 9.81 -5.90 18.89
N MET A 188 10.66 -6.92 18.91
CA MET A 188 10.30 -8.23 19.47
C MET A 188 9.79 -8.15 20.91
N GLY A 189 8.60 -8.72 21.16
CA GLY A 189 8.04 -8.90 22.50
C GLY A 189 7.56 -7.63 23.19
N ALA A 190 7.34 -6.54 22.45
CA ALA A 190 6.94 -5.27 23.04
C ALA A 190 5.43 -5.14 23.33
N GLY A 191 4.60 -6.05 22.81
CA GLY A 191 3.15 -5.98 22.95
C GLY A 191 2.46 -7.33 23.14
N THR A 192 1.16 -7.27 23.37
CA THR A 192 0.28 -8.45 23.42
C THR A 192 0.09 -9.00 22.02
N GLY A 193 0.21 -10.32 21.85
CA GLY A 193 -0.15 -10.99 20.61
C GLY A 193 -1.66 -11.23 20.55
N PHE A 194 -2.28 -10.71 19.51
CA PHE A 194 -3.70 -10.92 19.17
C PHE A 194 -3.86 -12.07 18.18
N PRO A 195 -5.09 -12.58 17.98
CA PRO A 195 -5.38 -13.45 16.85
C PRO A 195 -4.96 -12.83 15.53
N ASN A 196 -4.60 -13.67 14.56
CA ASN A 196 -4.19 -13.16 13.26
C ASN A 196 -5.36 -12.47 12.50
N SER A 197 -5.02 -11.63 11.53
CA SER A 197 -5.97 -10.83 10.77
C SER A 197 -7.08 -11.65 10.10
N SER A 198 -6.75 -12.87 9.61
CA SER A 198 -7.75 -13.79 9.04
C SER A 198 -8.79 -14.21 10.08
N THR A 199 -8.36 -14.48 11.33
CA THR A 199 -9.27 -14.85 12.42
C THR A 199 -10.13 -13.66 12.84
N LEU A 200 -9.54 -12.47 12.93
CA LEU A 200 -10.27 -11.23 13.22
C LEU A 200 -11.35 -10.96 12.16
N ALA A 201 -11.03 -11.10 10.88
CA ALA A 201 -11.99 -10.90 9.79
C ALA A 201 -13.19 -11.86 9.85
N GLN A 202 -12.98 -13.11 10.29
CA GLN A 202 -14.05 -14.09 10.46
C GLN A 202 -15.09 -13.70 11.53
N THR A 203 -14.77 -12.77 12.39
CA THR A 203 -15.73 -12.26 13.39
C THR A 203 -16.79 -11.35 12.77
N TRP A 204 -16.51 -10.75 11.62
CA TRP A 204 -17.34 -9.71 10.98
C TRP A 204 -17.63 -8.50 11.89
N ASN A 205 -16.77 -8.28 12.88
CA ASN A 205 -16.96 -7.29 13.93
C ASN A 205 -15.94 -6.16 13.81
N GLY A 206 -16.36 -5.03 13.24
CA GLY A 206 -15.53 -3.84 13.08
C GLY A 206 -15.16 -3.19 14.43
N GLU A 207 -16.07 -3.18 15.42
CA GLU A 207 -15.78 -2.62 16.75
C GLU A 207 -14.65 -3.39 17.45
N LEU A 208 -14.65 -4.72 17.32
CA LEU A 208 -13.57 -5.55 17.86
C LEU A 208 -12.23 -5.25 17.16
N ALA A 209 -12.27 -5.05 15.84
CA ALA A 209 -11.09 -4.69 15.07
C ALA A 209 -10.53 -3.31 15.48
N GLN A 210 -11.42 -2.35 15.72
CA GLN A 210 -11.03 -1.02 16.21
C GLN A 210 -10.41 -1.09 17.59
N GLU A 211 -10.95 -1.90 18.49
CA GLU A 211 -10.41 -2.09 19.85
C GLU A 211 -9.04 -2.79 19.82
N GLU A 212 -8.85 -3.78 18.92
CA GLU A 212 -7.53 -4.38 18.69
C GLU A 212 -6.52 -3.32 18.23
N GLY A 213 -6.86 -2.53 17.21
CA GLY A 213 -6.02 -1.44 16.71
C GLY A 213 -5.66 -0.43 17.80
N ARG A 214 -6.64 0.02 18.59
CA ARG A 214 -6.44 0.95 19.69
C ARG A 214 -5.51 0.37 20.77
N THR A 215 -5.67 -0.91 21.08
CA THR A 215 -4.83 -1.58 22.08
C THR A 215 -3.39 -1.68 21.58
N ILE A 216 -3.19 -2.08 20.32
CA ILE A 216 -1.86 -2.15 19.70
C ILE A 216 -1.21 -0.76 19.67
N GLY A 217 -1.94 0.28 19.24
CA GLY A 217 -1.45 1.65 19.21
C GLY A 217 -1.04 2.16 20.62
N THR A 218 -1.88 1.91 21.61
CA THR A 218 -1.56 2.26 23.01
C THR A 218 -0.27 1.58 23.49
N GLN A 219 -0.11 0.29 23.21
CA GLN A 219 1.09 -0.46 23.58
C GLN A 219 2.33 0.02 22.80
N ALA A 220 2.16 0.42 21.53
CA ALA A 220 3.21 1.01 20.73
C ALA A 220 3.78 2.26 21.41
N LEU A 221 2.93 3.23 21.75
CA LEU A 221 3.34 4.46 22.42
C LEU A 221 3.99 4.20 23.78
N GLN A 222 3.45 3.28 24.59
CA GLN A 222 4.04 2.88 25.87
C GLN A 222 5.46 2.33 25.71
N ASN A 223 5.79 1.74 24.56
CA ASN A 223 7.10 1.22 24.24
C ASN A 223 7.97 2.19 23.40
N GLY A 224 7.49 3.43 23.20
CA GLY A 224 8.23 4.48 22.51
C GLY A 224 8.22 4.33 20.97
N TYR A 225 7.24 3.63 20.43
CA TYR A 225 7.00 3.55 18.97
C TYR A 225 5.92 4.54 18.57
N THR A 226 6.12 5.20 17.45
CA THR A 226 5.20 6.18 16.87
C THR A 226 4.51 5.69 15.60
N GLY A 227 5.10 4.70 14.94
CA GLY A 227 4.56 4.09 13.74
C GLY A 227 4.50 2.57 13.83
N TRP A 228 3.58 1.99 13.08
CA TRP A 228 3.33 0.56 13.03
C TRP A 228 3.30 0.07 11.58
N TYR A 229 4.26 -0.82 11.19
CA TYR A 229 4.32 -1.43 9.85
C TYR A 229 3.25 -2.50 9.66
N ALA A 230 2.01 -2.11 9.84
CA ALA A 230 0.80 -2.89 9.72
C ALA A 230 -0.41 -1.94 9.74
N PRO A 231 -1.63 -2.45 9.55
CA PRO A 231 -2.02 -3.79 9.18
C PRO A 231 -1.75 -4.12 7.70
N ALA A 232 -1.88 -5.41 7.35
CA ALA A 232 -1.69 -5.87 5.99
C ALA A 232 -3.03 -6.32 5.38
N THR A 233 -3.32 -5.91 4.13
CA THR A 233 -4.65 -6.10 3.51
C THR A 233 -4.62 -6.62 2.07
N ASN A 234 -3.59 -7.36 1.68
CA ASN A 234 -3.63 -8.06 0.40
C ASN A 234 -4.70 -9.17 0.38
N MET A 235 -5.06 -9.60 -0.81
CA MET A 235 -6.11 -10.60 -0.98
C MET A 235 -5.60 -12.04 -0.74
N HIS A 236 -6.43 -12.88 -0.14
CA HIS A 236 -6.22 -14.32 -0.12
C HIS A 236 -6.44 -14.87 -1.53
N ARG A 237 -5.40 -14.86 -2.33
CA ARG A 237 -5.46 -15.22 -3.73
C ARG A 237 -5.09 -16.68 -3.97
N SER A 238 -3.98 -17.11 -3.36
CA SER A 238 -3.47 -18.45 -3.44
C SER A 238 -3.27 -19.03 -2.04
N PRO A 239 -3.64 -20.28 -1.77
CA PRO A 239 -3.34 -20.92 -0.49
C PRO A 239 -1.85 -21.15 -0.27
N PHE A 240 -1.05 -21.01 -1.32
CA PHE A 240 0.41 -21.15 -1.26
C PHE A 240 1.13 -19.86 -0.85
N ASN A 241 0.43 -18.74 -0.69
CA ASN A 241 1.05 -17.53 -0.18
C ASN A 241 1.36 -17.67 1.32
N GLY A 242 2.63 -17.62 1.67
CA GLY A 242 3.11 -17.80 3.05
C GLY A 242 2.65 -16.72 4.03
N ARG A 243 2.07 -15.60 3.53
CA ARG A 243 1.64 -14.47 4.36
C ARG A 243 0.13 -14.29 4.45
N ASN A 244 -0.66 -15.25 3.98
CA ASN A 244 -2.13 -15.17 4.09
C ASN A 244 -2.63 -14.99 5.54
N TYR A 245 -1.87 -15.47 6.54
CA TYR A 245 -2.24 -15.32 7.94
C TYR A 245 -2.35 -13.87 8.42
N GLU A 246 -1.60 -12.95 7.81
CA GLU A 246 -1.64 -11.53 8.17
C GLU A 246 -2.61 -10.70 7.30
N TYR A 247 -3.21 -11.32 6.28
CA TYR A 247 -4.22 -10.70 5.43
C TYR A 247 -5.61 -11.11 5.89
N TYR A 248 -6.62 -10.25 5.63
CA TYR A 248 -7.95 -10.42 6.23
C TYR A 248 -8.80 -11.46 5.51
N SER A 249 -8.94 -11.38 4.18
CA SER A 249 -9.89 -12.19 3.44
C SER A 249 -9.55 -12.29 1.94
N GLU A 250 -10.27 -13.13 1.22
CA GLU A 250 -10.40 -13.10 -0.23
C GLU A 250 -11.44 -12.07 -0.73
N ASP A 251 -12.25 -11.55 0.17
CA ASP A 251 -13.28 -10.55 -0.09
C ASP A 251 -12.72 -9.15 0.16
N SER A 252 -12.72 -8.31 -0.88
CA SER A 252 -12.14 -6.97 -0.82
C SER A 252 -12.89 -6.03 0.12
N LEU A 253 -14.22 -6.15 0.19
CA LEU A 253 -15.03 -5.32 1.07
C LEU A 253 -14.80 -5.69 2.53
N LEU A 254 -14.85 -6.98 2.86
CA LEU A 254 -14.59 -7.46 4.24
C LEU A 254 -13.17 -7.07 4.68
N SER A 255 -12.18 -7.24 3.78
CA SER A 255 -10.80 -6.84 4.05
C SER A 255 -10.68 -5.34 4.32
N GLY A 256 -11.30 -4.50 3.50
CA GLY A 256 -11.29 -3.05 3.67
C GLY A 256 -11.96 -2.62 4.99
N VAL A 257 -13.13 -3.15 5.30
CA VAL A 257 -13.88 -2.77 6.52
C VAL A 257 -13.12 -3.18 7.78
N ILE A 258 -12.68 -4.43 7.88
CA ILE A 258 -12.02 -4.91 9.12
C ILE A 258 -10.64 -4.29 9.27
N CYS A 259 -9.85 -4.23 8.21
CA CYS A 259 -8.55 -3.55 8.21
C CYS A 259 -8.70 -2.06 8.55
N GLY A 260 -9.68 -1.39 7.95
CA GLY A 260 -9.93 0.03 8.20
C GLY A 260 -10.28 0.35 9.65
N ASN A 261 -11.12 -0.48 10.28
CA ASN A 261 -11.39 -0.32 11.71
C ASN A 261 -10.12 -0.53 12.56
N THR A 262 -9.24 -1.47 12.18
CA THR A 262 -7.94 -1.63 12.88
C THR A 262 -7.07 -0.39 12.72
N VAL A 263 -6.98 0.17 11.51
CA VAL A 263 -6.26 1.43 11.23
C VAL A 263 -6.83 2.57 12.08
N HIS A 264 -8.15 2.76 12.02
CA HIS A 264 -8.83 3.81 12.79
C HIS A 264 -8.55 3.70 14.29
N GLY A 265 -8.60 2.49 14.85
CA GLY A 265 -8.27 2.27 16.26
C GLY A 265 -6.81 2.63 16.61
N ALA A 266 -5.84 2.33 15.75
CA ALA A 266 -4.44 2.69 15.98
C ALA A 266 -4.22 4.21 15.86
N ASN A 267 -4.85 4.84 14.87
CA ASN A 267 -4.83 6.30 14.71
C ASN A 267 -5.45 7.02 15.91
N ASP A 268 -6.59 6.54 16.44
CA ASP A 268 -7.22 7.05 17.66
C ASP A 268 -6.27 7.01 18.88
N ALA A 269 -5.40 6.03 18.94
CA ALA A 269 -4.38 5.93 19.98
C ALA A 269 -3.19 6.87 19.76
N GLY A 270 -3.04 7.46 18.58
CA GLY A 270 -1.95 8.38 18.23
C GLY A 270 -0.75 7.73 17.54
N VAL A 271 -0.92 6.55 16.98
CA VAL A 271 0.10 5.83 16.20
C VAL A 271 -0.31 5.79 14.74
N TYR A 272 0.56 6.24 13.85
CA TYR A 272 0.30 6.10 12.42
C TYR A 272 0.63 4.69 11.94
N THR A 273 -0.17 4.22 10.99
CA THR A 273 -0.04 2.90 10.39
C THR A 273 0.61 2.99 9.02
N TYR A 274 1.39 1.97 8.64
CA TYR A 274 1.83 1.75 7.28
C TYR A 274 1.08 0.55 6.71
N VAL A 275 -0.07 0.81 6.12
CA VAL A 275 -0.87 -0.25 5.53
C VAL A 275 -0.10 -0.91 4.39
N LYS A 276 -0.10 -2.24 4.36
CA LYS A 276 0.78 -3.01 3.47
C LYS A 276 0.07 -4.21 2.83
N HIS A 277 0.62 -4.73 1.76
CA HIS A 277 1.68 -4.23 0.89
C HIS A 277 1.03 -3.71 -0.38
N PHE A 278 1.28 -2.47 -0.72
CA PHE A 278 0.65 -1.80 -1.85
C PHE A 278 1.47 -2.07 -3.12
N ILE A 279 1.08 -3.03 -3.99
CA ILE A 279 -0.13 -3.85 -4.02
C ILE A 279 0.17 -5.25 -4.58
N CYS A 280 -0.77 -6.19 -4.40
CA CYS A 280 -0.71 -7.54 -4.97
C CYS A 280 0.45 -8.40 -4.46
N ASN A 281 0.76 -8.36 -3.18
CA ASN A 281 1.77 -9.23 -2.58
C ASN A 281 1.20 -10.63 -2.34
N ASP A 282 0.92 -11.37 -3.42
CA ASP A 282 0.21 -12.65 -3.41
C ASP A 282 1.14 -13.87 -3.55
N GLY A 283 2.45 -13.66 -3.57
CA GLY A 283 3.44 -14.69 -3.86
C GLY A 283 4.64 -14.70 -2.93
N GLU A 284 4.44 -14.81 -1.63
CA GLU A 284 5.50 -14.91 -0.62
C GLU A 284 6.01 -16.35 -0.48
N SER A 285 6.70 -16.87 -1.46
CA SER A 285 7.33 -18.19 -1.34
C SER A 285 8.83 -18.13 -1.66
N GLY A 286 9.63 -18.07 -0.61
CA GLY A 286 11.09 -18.15 -0.69
C GLY A 286 11.70 -17.05 -1.57
N ILE A 287 12.56 -17.46 -2.50
CA ILE A 287 13.28 -16.55 -3.41
C ILE A 287 12.41 -15.83 -4.43
N TYR A 288 11.13 -16.18 -4.53
CA TYR A 288 10.23 -15.59 -5.54
C TYR A 288 9.55 -14.31 -5.08
N ARG A 289 9.68 -13.92 -3.82
CA ARG A 289 9.06 -12.74 -3.24
C ARG A 289 9.27 -11.48 -4.09
N ASP A 290 10.49 -11.21 -4.47
CA ASP A 290 10.90 -10.01 -5.20
C ASP A 290 10.80 -10.18 -6.72
N SER A 291 10.56 -11.41 -7.18
CA SER A 291 10.60 -11.79 -8.59
C SER A 291 9.24 -12.14 -9.15
N VAL A 292 8.17 -11.87 -8.40
CA VAL A 292 6.79 -12.13 -8.85
C VAL A 292 6.32 -11.00 -9.76
N TYR A 293 5.75 -11.39 -10.89
CA TYR A 293 5.08 -10.51 -11.84
C TYR A 293 3.60 -10.87 -11.83
N THR A 294 2.76 -9.92 -11.48
CA THR A 294 1.32 -10.12 -11.37
C THR A 294 0.63 -9.54 -12.58
N TRP A 295 -0.20 -10.37 -13.24
CA TRP A 295 -0.88 -10.02 -14.48
C TRP A 295 -2.39 -10.09 -14.29
N MET A 296 -3.10 -9.05 -14.69
CA MET A 296 -4.56 -8.98 -14.61
C MET A 296 -5.10 -7.86 -15.52
N THR A 297 -6.42 -7.75 -15.64
CA THR A 297 -7.04 -6.56 -16.22
C THR A 297 -7.03 -5.41 -15.20
N GLU A 298 -7.01 -4.17 -15.67
CA GLU A 298 -7.11 -3.01 -14.78
C GLU A 298 -8.42 -3.01 -13.98
N GLN A 299 -9.51 -3.49 -14.57
CA GLN A 299 -10.78 -3.66 -13.86
C GLN A 299 -10.63 -4.60 -12.67
N ALA A 300 -10.02 -5.77 -12.85
CA ALA A 300 -9.78 -6.70 -11.74
C ALA A 300 -8.87 -6.10 -10.67
N LEU A 301 -7.84 -5.35 -11.06
CA LEU A 301 -6.98 -4.63 -10.13
C LEU A 301 -7.79 -3.66 -9.27
N ARG A 302 -8.61 -2.82 -9.89
CA ARG A 302 -9.40 -1.78 -9.19
C ARG A 302 -10.49 -2.35 -8.29
N GLU A 303 -11.25 -3.31 -8.80
CA GLU A 303 -12.43 -3.83 -8.08
C GLU A 303 -12.08 -4.82 -6.96
N ILE A 304 -10.92 -5.48 -7.05
CA ILE A 304 -10.54 -6.52 -6.10
C ILE A 304 -9.33 -6.09 -5.26
N TYR A 305 -8.20 -5.80 -5.90
CA TYR A 305 -6.93 -5.65 -5.20
C TYR A 305 -6.71 -4.25 -4.64
N LEU A 306 -7.13 -3.22 -5.37
CA LEU A 306 -7.04 -1.82 -4.93
C LEU A 306 -8.16 -1.44 -3.97
N ARG A 307 -9.31 -2.09 -4.09
CA ARG A 307 -10.50 -1.70 -3.30
C ARG A 307 -10.28 -1.62 -1.79
N PRO A 308 -9.62 -2.55 -1.10
CA PRO A 308 -9.35 -2.39 0.33
C PRO A 308 -8.52 -1.15 0.64
N PHE A 309 -7.45 -0.91 -0.14
CA PHE A 309 -6.58 0.25 0.05
C PHE A 309 -7.29 1.56 -0.23
N GLN A 310 -8.14 1.61 -1.27
CA GLN A 310 -8.98 2.78 -1.53
C GLN A 310 -9.83 3.13 -0.31
N MET A 311 -10.54 2.15 0.24
CA MET A 311 -11.35 2.35 1.46
C MET A 311 -10.50 2.86 2.63
N LEU A 312 -9.29 2.33 2.80
CA LEU A 312 -8.41 2.76 3.90
C LEU A 312 -7.98 4.22 3.77
N VAL A 313 -7.74 4.69 2.55
CA VAL A 313 -7.40 6.08 2.27
C VAL A 313 -8.61 7.00 2.41
N GLU A 314 -9.73 6.63 1.81
CA GLU A 314 -10.90 7.49 1.67
C GLU A 314 -11.84 7.48 2.88
N ASP A 315 -11.96 6.33 3.57
CA ASP A 315 -12.96 6.14 4.63
C ASP A 315 -12.34 5.99 6.04
N TYR A 316 -11.03 5.70 6.15
CA TYR A 316 -10.40 5.34 7.43
C TYR A 316 -9.10 6.09 7.74
N ASP A 317 -8.84 7.18 7.05
CA ASP A 317 -7.72 8.10 7.33
C ASP A 317 -6.35 7.42 7.40
N ALA A 318 -6.07 6.47 6.49
CA ALA A 318 -4.75 5.86 6.41
C ALA A 318 -3.74 6.90 5.91
N VAL A 319 -2.71 7.18 6.72
CA VAL A 319 -1.69 8.21 6.46
C VAL A 319 -0.36 7.64 5.99
N GLY A 320 -0.20 6.32 6.03
CA GLY A 320 1.02 5.64 5.58
C GLY A 320 0.70 4.38 4.78
N LEU A 321 1.46 4.16 3.74
CA LEU A 321 1.41 2.94 2.93
C LEU A 321 2.80 2.38 2.69
N MET A 322 2.92 1.06 2.72
CA MET A 322 4.14 0.36 2.35
C MET A 322 3.95 -0.31 1.00
N SER A 323 4.75 0.08 0.01
CA SER A 323 4.74 -0.56 -1.31
C SER A 323 5.18 -2.03 -1.25
N SER A 324 4.76 -2.82 -2.23
CA SER A 324 5.11 -4.24 -2.32
C SER A 324 6.37 -4.47 -3.15
N TYR A 325 7.01 -5.63 -2.93
CA TYR A 325 8.22 -6.01 -3.66
C TYR A 325 7.97 -6.50 -5.08
N ASN A 326 6.79 -7.07 -5.32
CA ASN A 326 6.42 -7.63 -6.61
C ASN A 326 6.22 -6.56 -7.68
N ARG A 327 6.14 -7.02 -8.91
CA ARG A 327 5.77 -6.20 -10.06
C ARG A 327 4.28 -6.37 -10.39
N ILE A 328 3.71 -5.30 -10.89
CA ILE A 328 2.39 -5.29 -11.53
C ILE A 328 2.64 -5.11 -13.03
N GLY A 329 2.29 -6.10 -13.83
CA GLY A 329 2.83 -6.15 -15.18
C GLY A 329 4.34 -6.28 -15.15
N ALA A 330 5.05 -5.45 -15.90
CA ALA A 330 6.51 -5.40 -15.90
C ALA A 330 7.11 -4.41 -14.88
N VAL A 331 6.31 -3.51 -14.33
CA VAL A 331 6.77 -2.40 -13.49
C VAL A 331 6.73 -2.79 -12.01
N TRP A 332 7.80 -2.50 -11.28
CA TRP A 332 7.83 -2.67 -9.83
C TRP A 332 6.77 -1.80 -9.16
N ALA A 333 5.99 -2.37 -8.23
CA ALA A 333 4.90 -1.64 -7.58
C ALA A 333 5.37 -0.36 -6.86
N GLY A 334 6.54 -0.39 -6.22
CA GLY A 334 7.13 0.78 -5.56
C GLY A 334 7.76 1.81 -6.51
N GLY A 335 7.79 1.56 -7.80
CA GLY A 335 8.26 2.48 -8.84
C GLY A 335 7.22 2.76 -9.92
N SER A 336 5.96 2.39 -9.70
CA SER A 336 4.89 2.56 -10.68
C SER A 336 4.25 3.95 -10.53
N GLU A 337 4.49 4.82 -11.52
CA GLU A 337 3.85 6.13 -11.58
C GLU A 337 2.32 5.99 -11.71
N ALA A 338 1.86 5.06 -12.56
CA ALA A 338 0.43 4.78 -12.72
C ALA A 338 -0.26 4.46 -11.39
N LEU A 339 0.42 3.67 -10.54
CA LEU A 339 -0.10 3.23 -9.26
C LEU A 339 0.02 4.32 -8.17
N LEU A 340 1.25 4.84 -7.96
CA LEU A 340 1.54 5.71 -6.81
C LEU A 340 1.12 7.16 -7.05
N THR A 341 1.36 7.67 -8.23
CA THR A 341 0.98 9.04 -8.60
C THR A 341 -0.40 9.10 -9.20
N GLY A 342 -0.66 8.24 -10.20
CA GLY A 342 -1.90 8.29 -10.96
C GLY A 342 -3.13 7.91 -10.14
N ILE A 343 -3.10 6.78 -9.46
CA ILE A 343 -4.25 6.28 -8.68
C ILE A 343 -4.20 6.79 -7.24
N LEU A 344 -3.15 6.43 -6.50
CA LEU A 344 -3.10 6.68 -5.07
C LEU A 344 -3.22 8.17 -4.74
N ARG A 345 -2.40 9.01 -5.38
CA ARG A 345 -2.44 10.47 -5.14
C ARG A 345 -3.43 11.18 -6.04
N GLY A 346 -3.45 10.87 -7.32
CA GLY A 346 -4.23 11.60 -8.32
C GLY A 346 -5.72 11.32 -8.28
N GLU A 347 -6.14 10.08 -8.05
CA GLU A 347 -7.56 9.71 -7.96
C GLU A 347 -8.05 9.76 -6.52
N TRP A 348 -7.39 9.09 -5.58
CA TRP A 348 -7.84 8.99 -4.19
C TRP A 348 -7.40 10.16 -3.29
N GLY A 349 -6.56 11.07 -3.79
CA GLY A 349 -6.13 12.23 -3.03
C GLY A 349 -5.23 11.91 -1.83
N PHE A 350 -4.53 10.76 -1.83
CA PHE A 350 -3.63 10.41 -0.75
C PHE A 350 -2.48 11.40 -0.62
N ASP A 351 -2.36 12.01 0.53
CA ASP A 351 -1.36 13.02 0.88
C ASP A 351 -0.32 12.54 1.91
N GLY A 352 -0.43 11.30 2.35
CA GLY A 352 0.49 10.68 3.30
C GLY A 352 1.81 10.17 2.71
N ALA A 353 2.52 9.34 3.49
CA ALA A 353 3.84 8.78 3.18
C ALA A 353 3.79 7.28 2.80
#